data_df2f6b1ec568cd074638219173145e07
#
_entry.id   df2f6b1ec568cd074638219173145e07
#
_cell.length_a   1.000
_cell.length_b   1.000
_cell.length_c   1.000
_cell.angle_alpha   90.00
_cell.angle_beta   90.00
_cell.angle_gamma   90.00
#
_symmetry.space_group_name_H-M   'P 1'
#
loop_
_entity.id
_entity.type
_entity.pdbx_description
1 polymer ?
#
loop_
_entity_poly.entity_id
_entity_poly.type
_entity_poly.pdbx_seq_one_letter_code
_entity_poly.pdbx_strand_id
1 'polypeptide(L)'
;MSNRTIFLIQALTFSMCCVISIFTYSQDGSLDLSFDHDGKITTAIGNNNDLGNAVIIQLDGKIVIGGKSGSNAALVRYQTNGSLDNTFGTGGILNNIGCSNFAGNSLTMQSDGKLLVGGYCGIFPNFDFALTRFHSNGILDNTFGTNGTVITPVLNGGDQGMAVAIQSDGKILQGGYTDNGSNSDFALLRYLENGTLDSTFGNNGKVTTAVGIAGDIIRSIVVQSDGKIVVSGFSYTASSFSYDFVLVRYNSNGSIDQNFGSAGVTTTAIINSTNDYGESMTIQVDGKIIVGGYSYTGYLLLARYDIHGKLDNSFGNKGTVSTLFGCAYQNKYSIILQSDGKILIGGYSALNNPGSDFSIARYLANGALDNSFGSNGIVRTPIGNGDDIATSIAVQPDGKIVLVGSSYNGSNFDFAAVRYNNEITTGVKKATNQISKIKFYPNPFSSETKCQWDVSFEDACLTVYDFSGFQVKQQLNISGKSFKLERDNLPAGCYFIRFTQKGKTILSDKLVIID
;
A
#
# COMPACT_ATOMS: atom_id res chain seq x y z
N MET A 1 89.17 -1.38 -33.91
CA MET A 1 88.17 -2.29 -34.58
C MET A 1 87.40 -2.94 -33.42
N SER A 2 86.29 -2.41 -33.07
CA SER A 2 85.58 -2.85 -31.88
C SER A 2 84.10 -3.05 -32.22
N ASN A 3 83.68 -4.31 -32.16
CA ASN A 3 82.30 -4.72 -32.28
C ASN A 3 81.57 -4.37 -30.97
N ARG A 4 80.55 -3.54 -31.07
CA ARG A 4 79.54 -3.36 -29.99
C ARG A 4 78.24 -4.07 -30.37
N THR A 5 77.95 -5.14 -29.68
CA THR A 5 76.70 -5.86 -29.72
C THR A 5 75.66 -5.10 -28.91
N ILE A 6 74.55 -4.70 -29.56
CA ILE A 6 73.41 -4.04 -28.89
C ILE A 6 72.42 -5.14 -28.50
N PHE A 7 72.15 -5.32 -27.19
CA PHE A 7 71.08 -6.14 -26.65
C PHE A 7 69.79 -5.32 -26.68
N LEU A 8 68.82 -5.76 -27.45
CA LEU A 8 67.42 -5.28 -27.34
C LEU A 8 66.75 -6.03 -26.18
N ILE A 9 66.39 -5.31 -25.15
CA ILE A 9 65.47 -5.82 -24.10
C ILE A 9 64.07 -5.45 -24.55
N GLN A 10 63.27 -6.44 -24.96
CA GLN A 10 61.83 -6.30 -25.11
C GLN A 10 61.15 -6.38 -23.73
N ALA A 11 60.68 -5.23 -23.23
CA ALA A 11 59.80 -5.18 -22.09
C ALA A 11 58.38 -5.57 -22.51
N LEU A 12 57.92 -6.76 -22.15
CA LEU A 12 56.52 -7.14 -22.23
C LEU A 12 55.74 -6.39 -21.12
N THR A 13 55.03 -5.34 -21.52
CA THR A 13 54.04 -4.71 -20.65
C THR A 13 52.76 -5.58 -20.68
N PHE A 14 52.53 -6.37 -19.62
CA PHE A 14 51.28 -7.02 -19.32
C PHE A 14 50.29 -5.94 -18.89
N SER A 15 49.42 -5.48 -19.77
CA SER A 15 48.26 -4.64 -19.39
C SER A 15 47.24 -5.51 -18.69
N MET A 16 47.26 -5.53 -17.38
CA MET A 16 46.23 -6.17 -16.57
C MET A 16 45.00 -5.25 -16.55
N CYS A 17 44.07 -5.53 -17.47
CA CYS A 17 42.76 -4.89 -17.47
C CYS A 17 41.99 -5.34 -16.22
N CYS A 18 42.13 -4.61 -15.11
CA CYS A 18 41.23 -4.74 -13.98
C CYS A 18 39.85 -4.29 -14.44
N VAL A 19 38.97 -5.23 -14.79
CA VAL A 19 37.54 -4.97 -14.88
C VAL A 19 37.05 -4.74 -13.45
N ILE A 20 37.08 -3.48 -13.01
CA ILE A 20 36.37 -3.06 -11.81
C ILE A 20 34.91 -3.11 -12.17
N SER A 21 34.22 -4.18 -11.78
CA SER A 21 32.78 -4.22 -11.76
C SER A 21 32.30 -3.20 -10.72
N ILE A 22 32.06 -1.97 -11.18
CA ILE A 22 31.38 -0.97 -10.36
C ILE A 22 29.94 -1.50 -10.22
N PHE A 23 29.63 -2.14 -9.13
CA PHE A 23 28.25 -2.34 -8.70
C PHE A 23 27.72 -0.96 -8.37
N THR A 24 27.11 -0.31 -9.35
CA THR A 24 26.30 0.88 -9.08
C THR A 24 25.05 0.38 -8.35
N TYR A 25 25.02 0.53 -7.03
CA TYR A 25 23.79 0.44 -6.29
C TYR A 25 22.86 1.51 -6.86
N SER A 26 21.67 1.11 -7.31
CA SER A 26 20.70 2.08 -7.77
C SER A 26 20.23 2.88 -6.54
N GLN A 27 20.19 4.20 -6.67
CA GLN A 27 19.71 5.07 -5.60
C GLN A 27 18.24 4.75 -5.31
N ASP A 28 17.85 4.69 -4.04
CA ASP A 28 16.46 4.62 -3.60
C ASP A 28 15.63 5.72 -4.26
N GLY A 29 14.50 5.33 -4.86
CA GLY A 29 13.66 6.25 -5.65
C GLY A 29 14.08 6.42 -7.10
N SER A 30 15.16 5.78 -7.58
CA SER A 30 15.46 5.71 -9.02
C SER A 30 14.48 4.77 -9.73
N LEU A 31 14.24 5.00 -11.03
CA LEU A 31 13.43 4.10 -11.85
C LEU A 31 14.05 2.71 -11.93
N ASP A 32 13.20 1.68 -11.84
CA ASP A 32 13.61 0.30 -12.04
C ASP A 32 13.53 -0.07 -13.52
N LEU A 33 14.66 0.02 -14.22
CA LEU A 33 14.76 -0.25 -15.66
C LEU A 33 14.46 -1.72 -16.04
N SER A 34 14.29 -2.63 -15.08
CA SER A 34 13.82 -3.99 -15.34
C SER A 34 12.30 -4.10 -15.51
N PHE A 35 11.57 -2.99 -15.29
CA PHE A 35 10.14 -2.88 -15.45
C PHE A 35 9.87 -2.15 -16.77
N ASP A 36 9.38 -2.88 -17.75
CA ASP A 36 9.11 -2.43 -19.13
C ASP A 36 10.25 -1.62 -19.78
N HIS A 37 11.51 -1.99 -19.48
CA HIS A 37 12.76 -1.43 -20.01
C HIS A 37 13.13 -0.01 -19.55
N ASP A 38 12.18 0.81 -19.10
CA ASP A 38 12.43 2.19 -18.66
C ASP A 38 11.84 2.52 -17.29
N GLY A 39 11.16 1.56 -16.66
CA GLY A 39 10.52 1.73 -15.35
C GLY A 39 9.11 2.28 -15.40
N LYS A 40 8.50 2.44 -16.59
CA LYS A 40 7.20 3.07 -16.79
C LYS A 40 6.34 2.23 -17.74
N ILE A 41 5.04 2.23 -17.50
CA ILE A 41 4.05 1.56 -18.37
C ILE A 41 2.87 2.47 -18.59
N THR A 42 2.34 2.48 -19.81
CA THR A 42 1.00 3.00 -20.11
C THR A 42 0.18 1.93 -20.81
N THR A 43 -1.12 1.88 -20.55
CA THR A 43 -2.04 0.90 -21.15
C THR A 43 -3.37 1.55 -21.47
N ALA A 44 -3.65 1.69 -22.77
CA ALA A 44 -4.96 2.09 -23.28
C ALA A 44 -5.92 0.88 -23.22
N ILE A 45 -7.10 1.08 -22.64
CA ILE A 45 -8.18 0.10 -22.59
C ILE A 45 -9.19 0.36 -23.72
N GLY A 46 -9.46 1.62 -23.96
CA GLY A 46 -10.40 2.08 -24.98
C GLY A 46 -10.04 3.46 -25.55
N ASN A 47 -11.00 4.11 -26.18
CA ASN A 47 -10.82 5.45 -26.75
C ASN A 47 -11.25 6.57 -25.78
N ASN A 48 -11.67 6.23 -24.58
CA ASN A 48 -12.09 7.16 -23.53
C ASN A 48 -10.97 7.33 -22.50
N ASN A 49 -11.20 8.20 -21.53
CA ASN A 49 -10.30 8.30 -20.38
C ASN A 49 -10.30 6.99 -19.59
N ASP A 50 -9.12 6.44 -19.42
CA ASP A 50 -8.83 5.27 -18.59
C ASP A 50 -8.11 5.75 -17.33
N LEU A 51 -8.77 5.64 -16.19
CA LEU A 51 -8.28 6.20 -14.93
C LEU A 51 -7.97 5.09 -13.92
N GLY A 52 -6.68 4.87 -13.63
CA GLY A 52 -6.22 3.97 -12.58
C GLY A 52 -6.48 4.58 -11.20
N ASN A 53 -7.15 3.84 -10.30
CA ASN A 53 -7.55 4.32 -8.98
C ASN A 53 -6.89 3.59 -7.81
N ALA A 54 -6.57 2.32 -7.99
CA ALA A 54 -6.05 1.47 -6.92
C ALA A 54 -5.09 0.41 -7.47
N VAL A 55 -4.13 -0.01 -6.66
CA VAL A 55 -3.17 -1.07 -7.00
C VAL A 55 -3.07 -2.09 -5.87
N ILE A 56 -2.95 -3.36 -6.25
CA ILE A 56 -2.56 -4.44 -5.35
C ILE A 56 -1.44 -5.27 -5.99
N ILE A 57 -0.64 -5.88 -5.13
CA ILE A 57 0.34 -6.90 -5.51
C ILE A 57 -0.22 -8.27 -5.11
N GLN A 58 -0.37 -9.17 -6.09
CA GLN A 58 -0.80 -10.54 -5.82
C GLN A 58 0.34 -11.36 -5.16
N LEU A 59 0.02 -12.50 -4.56
CA LEU A 59 0.99 -13.35 -3.87
C LEU A 59 2.14 -13.85 -4.77
N ASP A 60 1.89 -13.95 -6.08
CA ASP A 60 2.87 -14.31 -7.10
C ASP A 60 3.69 -13.11 -7.62
N GLY A 61 3.48 -11.93 -7.03
CA GLY A 61 4.17 -10.68 -7.38
C GLY A 61 3.57 -9.93 -8.56
N LYS A 62 2.51 -10.44 -9.20
CA LYS A 62 1.81 -9.73 -10.27
C LYS A 62 1.11 -8.48 -9.76
N ILE A 63 1.02 -7.48 -10.61
CA ILE A 63 0.47 -6.17 -10.28
C ILE A 63 -0.92 -6.07 -10.91
N VAL A 64 -1.95 -5.81 -10.09
CA VAL A 64 -3.31 -5.54 -10.59
C VAL A 64 -3.65 -4.08 -10.30
N ILE A 65 -4.01 -3.35 -11.35
CA ILE A 65 -4.52 -1.99 -11.25
C ILE A 65 -6.02 -2.02 -11.50
N GLY A 66 -6.77 -1.41 -10.60
CA GLY A 66 -8.20 -1.20 -10.72
C GLY A 66 -8.54 0.26 -10.92
N GLY A 67 -9.61 0.52 -11.68
CA GLY A 67 -10.07 1.87 -11.95
C GLY A 67 -11.29 1.90 -12.86
N LYS A 68 -11.31 2.81 -13.83
CA LYS A 68 -12.40 2.91 -14.81
C LYS A 68 -11.87 3.19 -16.21
N SER A 69 -12.60 2.70 -17.21
CA SER A 69 -12.47 3.07 -18.63
C SER A 69 -13.79 3.67 -19.10
N GLY A 70 -13.76 4.94 -19.46
CA GLY A 70 -14.99 5.70 -19.69
C GLY A 70 -15.90 5.73 -18.45
N SER A 71 -17.10 5.17 -18.59
CA SER A 71 -18.11 5.11 -17.50
C SER A 71 -18.04 3.83 -16.67
N ASN A 72 -17.25 2.84 -17.07
CA ASN A 72 -17.29 1.51 -16.47
C ASN A 72 -15.98 1.16 -15.76
N ALA A 73 -16.07 0.32 -14.72
CA ALA A 73 -14.89 -0.16 -14.05
C ALA A 73 -14.06 -1.08 -14.97
N ALA A 74 -12.74 -1.04 -14.74
CA ALA A 74 -11.76 -1.83 -15.47
C ALA A 74 -10.63 -2.30 -14.54
N LEU A 75 -10.06 -3.46 -14.87
CA LEU A 75 -8.85 -4.00 -14.25
C LEU A 75 -7.81 -4.31 -15.32
N VAL A 76 -6.55 -4.06 -14.99
CA VAL A 76 -5.41 -4.47 -15.80
C VAL A 76 -4.44 -5.24 -14.94
N ARG A 77 -3.91 -6.37 -15.44
CA ARG A 77 -2.87 -7.14 -14.73
C ARG A 77 -1.57 -7.19 -15.49
N TYR A 78 -0.49 -6.94 -14.77
CA TYR A 78 0.88 -7.04 -15.28
C TYR A 78 1.65 -8.14 -14.59
N GLN A 79 2.57 -8.74 -15.35
CA GLN A 79 3.63 -9.59 -14.81
C GLN A 79 4.60 -8.77 -13.96
N THR A 80 5.46 -9.43 -13.22
CA THR A 80 6.48 -8.78 -12.38
C THR A 80 7.48 -7.92 -13.15
N ASN A 81 7.64 -8.15 -14.46
CA ASN A 81 8.52 -7.37 -15.33
C ASN A 81 7.81 -6.21 -16.04
N GLY A 82 6.51 -6.01 -15.80
CA GLY A 82 5.72 -4.93 -16.41
C GLY A 82 4.96 -5.31 -17.67
N SER A 83 5.20 -6.46 -18.28
CA SER A 83 4.40 -6.89 -19.43
C SER A 83 2.96 -7.24 -19.03
N LEU A 84 1.99 -7.03 -19.92
CA LEU A 84 0.61 -7.46 -19.71
C LEU A 84 0.54 -8.98 -19.47
N ASP A 85 -0.26 -9.40 -18.50
CA ASP A 85 -0.50 -10.81 -18.24
C ASP A 85 -1.67 -11.35 -19.05
N ASN A 86 -1.38 -11.92 -20.21
CA ASN A 86 -2.37 -12.46 -21.15
C ASN A 86 -3.25 -13.58 -20.56
N THR A 87 -2.96 -14.09 -19.37
CA THR A 87 -3.80 -15.08 -18.68
C THR A 87 -4.93 -14.45 -17.84
N PHE A 88 -5.03 -13.11 -17.84
CA PHE A 88 -6.03 -12.35 -17.10
C PHE A 88 -6.98 -11.65 -18.07
N GLY A 89 -8.25 -11.95 -17.98
CA GLY A 89 -9.25 -11.35 -18.87
C GLY A 89 -8.94 -11.57 -20.35
N THR A 90 -9.02 -10.51 -21.13
CA THR A 90 -8.65 -10.52 -22.55
C THR A 90 -7.34 -9.75 -22.73
N GLY A 91 -6.24 -10.46 -22.95
CA GLY A 91 -4.94 -9.85 -23.13
C GLY A 91 -4.41 -9.04 -21.92
N GLY A 92 -4.77 -9.43 -20.70
CA GLY A 92 -4.36 -8.75 -19.48
C GLY A 92 -5.38 -7.71 -18.98
N ILE A 93 -6.52 -7.56 -19.64
CA ILE A 93 -7.49 -6.49 -19.40
C ILE A 93 -8.88 -7.08 -19.14
N LEU A 94 -9.55 -6.52 -18.12
CA LEU A 94 -10.99 -6.65 -17.90
C LEU A 94 -11.60 -5.25 -17.97
N ASN A 95 -12.61 -5.07 -18.80
CA ASN A 95 -13.37 -3.82 -18.90
C ASN A 95 -14.88 -4.10 -18.83
N ASN A 96 -15.67 -3.06 -18.65
CA ASN A 96 -17.14 -3.15 -18.53
C ASN A 96 -17.57 -4.14 -17.43
N ILE A 97 -16.86 -4.13 -16.30
CA ILE A 97 -17.10 -5.03 -15.18
C ILE A 97 -18.13 -4.45 -14.21
N GLY A 98 -18.89 -5.33 -13.57
CA GLY A 98 -19.91 -4.98 -12.58
C GLY A 98 -21.19 -4.44 -13.20
N CYS A 99 -21.75 -3.42 -12.58
CA CYS A 99 -22.97 -2.75 -12.98
C CYS A 99 -22.73 -1.63 -14.01
N SER A 100 -23.80 -1.13 -14.64
CA SER A 100 -23.71 0.03 -15.55
C SER A 100 -23.24 1.29 -14.80
N ASN A 101 -22.32 2.05 -15.40
CA ASN A 101 -21.69 3.23 -14.82
C ASN A 101 -20.98 2.94 -13.48
N PHE A 102 -20.27 1.82 -13.42
CA PHE A 102 -19.53 1.44 -12.23
C PHE A 102 -18.22 2.23 -12.12
N ALA A 103 -18.12 3.08 -11.13
CA ALA A 103 -16.86 3.73 -10.76
C ALA A 103 -16.09 2.84 -9.77
N GLY A 104 -15.10 2.11 -10.25
CA GLY A 104 -14.19 1.33 -9.40
C GLY A 104 -13.19 2.23 -8.67
N ASN A 105 -13.43 2.52 -7.40
CA ASN A 105 -12.61 3.45 -6.60
C ASN A 105 -11.56 2.76 -5.75
N SER A 106 -11.80 1.51 -5.37
CA SER A 106 -10.97 0.73 -4.46
C SER A 106 -10.83 -0.70 -4.95
N LEU A 107 -9.67 -1.29 -4.74
CA LEU A 107 -9.34 -2.67 -5.07
C LEU A 107 -8.66 -3.32 -3.87
N THR A 108 -9.13 -4.50 -3.48
CA THR A 108 -8.50 -5.29 -2.41
C THR A 108 -8.50 -6.76 -2.79
N MET A 109 -7.73 -7.57 -2.07
CA MET A 109 -7.63 -9.02 -2.27
C MET A 109 -7.98 -9.75 -0.98
N GLN A 110 -8.86 -10.74 -1.09
CA GLN A 110 -9.19 -11.64 0.02
C GLN A 110 -8.05 -12.65 0.26
N SER A 111 -8.05 -13.30 1.41
CA SER A 111 -7.01 -14.29 1.79
C SER A 111 -6.92 -15.50 0.85
N ASP A 112 -8.02 -15.83 0.15
CA ASP A 112 -8.10 -16.88 -0.87
C ASP A 112 -7.64 -16.40 -2.27
N GLY A 113 -7.16 -15.16 -2.37
CA GLY A 113 -6.66 -14.55 -3.61
C GLY A 113 -7.73 -13.95 -4.50
N LYS A 114 -9.01 -13.97 -4.13
CA LYS A 114 -10.07 -13.31 -4.88
C LYS A 114 -9.90 -11.80 -4.84
N LEU A 115 -10.22 -11.15 -5.94
CA LEU A 115 -10.15 -9.71 -6.12
C LEU A 115 -11.52 -9.09 -5.87
N LEU A 116 -11.56 -8.02 -5.09
CA LEU A 116 -12.79 -7.28 -4.81
C LEU A 116 -12.63 -5.83 -5.24
N VAL A 117 -13.46 -5.40 -6.17
CA VAL A 117 -13.56 -4.01 -6.64
C VAL A 117 -14.74 -3.36 -5.95
N GLY A 118 -14.47 -2.25 -5.27
CA GLY A 118 -15.49 -1.46 -4.61
C GLY A 118 -15.60 -0.07 -5.20
N GLY A 119 -16.81 0.46 -5.17
CA GLY A 119 -17.13 1.77 -5.69
C GLY A 119 -18.61 2.06 -5.63
N TYR A 120 -19.15 2.64 -6.68
CA TYR A 120 -20.58 2.93 -6.78
C TYR A 120 -21.10 2.76 -8.21
N CYS A 121 -22.39 2.49 -8.34
CA CYS A 121 -23.11 2.36 -9.61
C CYS A 121 -24.26 3.36 -9.70
N GLY A 122 -24.71 3.62 -10.91
CA GLY A 122 -25.93 4.39 -11.13
C GLY A 122 -25.74 5.58 -12.05
N ILE A 123 -26.78 6.40 -12.13
CA ILE A 123 -26.82 7.63 -12.92
C ILE A 123 -27.15 8.78 -11.98
N PHE A 124 -26.37 9.85 -12.07
CA PHE A 124 -26.60 11.06 -11.27
C PHE A 124 -28.08 11.49 -11.30
N PRO A 125 -28.68 11.82 -10.14
CA PRO A 125 -28.08 11.87 -8.80
C PRO A 125 -28.14 10.55 -8.00
N ASN A 126 -28.70 9.48 -8.54
CA ASN A 126 -28.97 8.22 -7.83
C ASN A 126 -27.81 7.24 -8.04
N PHE A 127 -26.79 7.38 -7.22
CA PHE A 127 -25.70 6.41 -7.12
C PHE A 127 -25.90 5.51 -5.91
N ASP A 128 -25.50 4.24 -6.00
CA ASP A 128 -25.53 3.27 -4.91
C ASP A 128 -24.15 2.65 -4.71
N PHE A 129 -23.82 2.27 -3.47
CA PHE A 129 -22.64 1.47 -3.17
C PHE A 129 -22.61 0.20 -4.00
N ALA A 130 -21.47 -0.15 -4.56
CA ALA A 130 -21.32 -1.35 -5.35
C ALA A 130 -20.01 -2.09 -5.07
N LEU A 131 -20.10 -3.43 -5.05
CA LEU A 131 -18.98 -4.36 -4.93
C LEU A 131 -19.06 -5.40 -6.05
N THR A 132 -17.95 -5.72 -6.70
CA THR A 132 -17.86 -6.82 -7.68
C THR A 132 -16.67 -7.69 -7.33
N ARG A 133 -16.85 -9.03 -7.33
CA ARG A 133 -15.80 -9.98 -6.96
C ARG A 133 -15.35 -10.84 -8.14
N PHE A 134 -14.05 -11.07 -8.21
CA PHE A 134 -13.40 -11.90 -9.22
C PHE A 134 -12.51 -12.96 -8.55
N HIS A 135 -12.34 -14.09 -9.21
CA HIS A 135 -11.25 -15.01 -8.92
C HIS A 135 -9.90 -14.35 -9.23
N SER A 136 -8.81 -14.89 -8.67
CA SER A 136 -7.45 -14.36 -8.86
C SER A 136 -7.00 -14.26 -10.32
N ASN A 137 -7.61 -15.04 -11.22
CA ASN A 137 -7.37 -15.04 -12.67
C ASN A 137 -8.25 -14.05 -13.46
N GLY A 138 -9.12 -13.29 -12.78
CA GLY A 138 -10.00 -12.31 -13.40
C GLY A 138 -11.37 -12.84 -13.85
N ILE A 139 -11.68 -14.12 -13.64
CA ILE A 139 -13.03 -14.65 -13.91
C ILE A 139 -14.00 -14.12 -12.84
N LEU A 140 -15.16 -13.62 -13.26
CA LEU A 140 -16.20 -13.14 -12.35
C LEU A 140 -16.66 -14.26 -11.40
N ASP A 141 -16.70 -13.97 -10.10
CA ASP A 141 -17.18 -14.92 -9.09
C ASP A 141 -18.69 -14.81 -8.93
N ASN A 142 -19.42 -15.59 -9.72
CA ASN A 142 -20.89 -15.58 -9.73
C ASN A 142 -21.54 -16.04 -8.41
N THR A 143 -20.75 -16.53 -7.44
CA THR A 143 -21.25 -16.91 -6.11
C THR A 143 -21.36 -15.72 -5.16
N PHE A 144 -20.87 -14.54 -5.57
CA PHE A 144 -20.90 -13.31 -4.78
C PHE A 144 -22.12 -12.45 -5.16
N GLY A 145 -22.94 -12.13 -4.19
CA GLY A 145 -24.13 -11.31 -4.41
C GLY A 145 -25.04 -11.85 -5.50
N THR A 146 -25.41 -11.00 -6.45
CA THR A 146 -26.18 -11.38 -7.65
C THR A 146 -25.25 -11.36 -8.86
N ASN A 147 -24.94 -12.53 -9.41
CA ASN A 147 -24.05 -12.66 -10.56
C ASN A 147 -22.71 -11.90 -10.39
N GLY A 148 -22.06 -12.07 -9.23
CA GLY A 148 -20.75 -11.51 -8.95
C GLY A 148 -20.74 -10.07 -8.46
N THR A 149 -21.91 -9.43 -8.32
CA THR A 149 -22.04 -8.02 -7.95
C THR A 149 -23.07 -7.82 -6.84
N VAL A 150 -22.79 -6.87 -5.95
CA VAL A 150 -23.71 -6.37 -4.92
C VAL A 150 -23.92 -4.88 -5.15
N ILE A 151 -25.16 -4.42 -5.13
CA ILE A 151 -25.55 -3.01 -5.15
C ILE A 151 -26.37 -2.73 -3.90
N THR A 152 -26.02 -1.67 -3.16
CA THR A 152 -26.64 -1.39 -1.86
C THR A 152 -26.94 0.09 -1.73
N PRO A 153 -28.22 0.50 -1.83
CA PRO A 153 -28.64 1.84 -1.45
C PRO A 153 -28.52 2.03 0.06
N VAL A 154 -28.09 3.20 0.50
CA VAL A 154 -28.01 3.56 1.93
C VAL A 154 -29.21 4.43 2.31
N LEU A 155 -29.36 5.57 1.64
CA LEU A 155 -30.50 6.48 1.77
C LEU A 155 -31.18 6.71 0.40
N ASN A 156 -32.05 7.70 0.31
CA ASN A 156 -32.75 8.02 -0.93
C ASN A 156 -31.96 8.95 -1.88
N GLY A 157 -30.79 9.43 -1.45
CA GLY A 157 -29.89 10.28 -2.23
C GLY A 157 -28.79 9.50 -2.93
N GLY A 158 -27.79 10.20 -3.43
CA GLY A 158 -26.62 9.55 -4.04
C GLY A 158 -25.68 8.98 -2.98
N ASP A 159 -25.37 7.70 -3.10
CA ASP A 159 -24.50 6.95 -2.20
C ASP A 159 -23.21 6.55 -2.94
N GLN A 160 -22.04 6.92 -2.43
CA GLN A 160 -20.79 6.60 -3.12
C GLN A 160 -19.80 5.86 -2.24
N GLY A 161 -19.44 4.63 -2.65
CA GLY A 161 -18.37 3.84 -2.04
C GLY A 161 -16.98 4.32 -2.49
N MET A 162 -16.09 4.56 -1.53
CA MET A 162 -14.74 5.08 -1.78
C MET A 162 -13.64 4.11 -1.37
N ALA A 163 -13.82 3.35 -0.31
CA ALA A 163 -12.84 2.46 0.26
C ALA A 163 -13.42 1.09 0.59
N VAL A 164 -12.60 0.03 0.49
CA VAL A 164 -12.95 -1.33 0.89
C VAL A 164 -11.85 -1.88 1.77
N ALA A 165 -12.23 -2.59 2.83
CA ALA A 165 -11.31 -3.34 3.69
C ALA A 165 -11.89 -4.73 3.99
N ILE A 166 -11.00 -5.71 4.23
CA ILE A 166 -11.36 -7.07 4.62
C ILE A 166 -11.00 -7.26 6.09
N GLN A 167 -11.96 -7.75 6.88
CA GLN A 167 -11.72 -8.15 8.27
C GLN A 167 -11.06 -9.53 8.34
N SER A 168 -10.41 -9.84 9.45
CA SER A 168 -9.73 -11.14 9.65
C SER A 168 -10.67 -12.35 9.61
N ASP A 169 -11.97 -12.13 9.84
CA ASP A 169 -13.04 -13.13 9.74
C ASP A 169 -13.65 -13.24 8.33
N GLY A 170 -13.05 -12.57 7.33
CA GLY A 170 -13.49 -12.58 5.92
C GLY A 170 -14.61 -11.60 5.60
N LYS A 171 -15.19 -10.92 6.58
CA LYS A 171 -16.22 -9.90 6.33
C LYS A 171 -15.64 -8.70 5.59
N ILE A 172 -16.50 -8.07 4.78
CA ILE A 172 -16.12 -6.98 3.89
C ILE A 172 -16.69 -5.68 4.43
N LEU A 173 -15.85 -4.68 4.61
CA LEU A 173 -16.24 -3.31 4.94
C LEU A 173 -16.15 -2.45 3.70
N GLN A 174 -17.17 -1.63 3.44
CA GLN A 174 -17.14 -0.61 2.41
C GLN A 174 -17.54 0.73 3.02
N GLY A 175 -16.71 1.75 2.84
CA GLY A 175 -16.93 3.10 3.34
C GLY A 175 -16.97 4.13 2.23
N GLY A 176 -17.66 5.21 2.52
CA GLY A 176 -17.83 6.34 1.60
C GLY A 176 -18.76 7.38 2.20
N TYR A 177 -19.73 7.83 1.44
CA TYR A 177 -20.72 8.78 1.91
C TYR A 177 -22.11 8.50 1.35
N THR A 178 -23.12 9.03 2.03
CA THR A 178 -24.53 9.04 1.60
C THR A 178 -25.08 10.46 1.64
N ASP A 179 -25.87 10.84 0.66
CA ASP A 179 -26.58 12.12 0.67
C ASP A 179 -27.88 11.99 1.49
N ASN A 180 -27.97 12.78 2.57
CA ASN A 180 -29.14 12.81 3.45
C ASN A 180 -30.24 13.79 3.02
N GLY A 181 -30.08 14.43 1.85
CA GLY A 181 -30.96 15.46 1.28
C GLY A 181 -30.57 16.90 1.68
N SER A 182 -29.59 17.06 2.56
CA SER A 182 -29.04 18.37 2.96
C SER A 182 -27.54 18.46 2.72
N ASN A 183 -26.82 17.38 3.02
CA ASN A 183 -25.38 17.24 2.84
C ASN A 183 -25.01 15.76 2.77
N SER A 184 -23.72 15.46 2.62
CA SER A 184 -23.19 14.10 2.63
C SER A 184 -22.71 13.74 4.03
N ASP A 185 -23.12 12.57 4.53
CA ASP A 185 -22.67 11.98 5.79
C ASP A 185 -21.79 10.76 5.53
N PHE A 186 -20.91 10.41 6.48
CA PHE A 186 -20.19 9.14 6.45
C PHE A 186 -21.15 7.96 6.34
N ALA A 187 -20.88 7.05 5.42
CA ALA A 187 -21.56 5.78 5.30
C ALA A 187 -20.55 4.62 5.37
N LEU A 188 -20.79 3.67 6.29
CA LEU A 188 -19.99 2.47 6.46
C LEU A 188 -20.90 1.24 6.43
N LEU A 189 -20.64 0.34 5.50
CA LEU A 189 -21.41 -0.88 5.29
C LEU A 189 -20.54 -2.10 5.61
N ARG A 190 -21.16 -3.14 6.15
CA ARG A 190 -20.51 -4.43 6.33
C ARG A 190 -21.28 -5.55 5.65
N TYR A 191 -20.55 -6.39 4.92
CA TYR A 191 -21.06 -7.56 4.25
C TYR A 191 -20.40 -8.83 4.78
N LEU A 192 -21.13 -9.92 4.74
CA LEU A 192 -20.60 -11.27 4.88
C LEU A 192 -19.74 -11.62 3.65
N GLU A 193 -18.95 -12.67 3.74
CA GLU A 193 -18.05 -13.12 2.67
C GLU A 193 -18.77 -13.39 1.33
N ASN A 194 -20.05 -13.78 1.36
CA ASN A 194 -20.86 -14.01 0.16
C ASN A 194 -21.48 -12.75 -0.45
N GLY A 195 -21.28 -11.58 0.14
CA GLY A 195 -21.81 -10.29 -0.32
C GLY A 195 -23.16 -9.89 0.25
N THR A 196 -23.78 -10.69 1.13
CA THR A 196 -24.99 -10.25 1.84
C THR A 196 -24.66 -9.28 2.95
N LEU A 197 -25.53 -8.28 3.21
CA LEU A 197 -25.35 -7.37 4.34
C LEU A 197 -25.32 -8.14 5.66
N ASP A 198 -24.37 -7.81 6.54
CA ASP A 198 -24.26 -8.38 7.88
C ASP A 198 -25.23 -7.67 8.84
N SER A 199 -26.41 -8.25 9.05
CA SER A 199 -27.46 -7.66 9.90
C SER A 199 -27.05 -7.43 11.36
N THR A 200 -25.92 -7.97 11.81
CA THR A 200 -25.37 -7.76 13.15
C THR A 200 -24.53 -6.48 13.28
N PHE A 201 -24.34 -5.73 12.18
CA PHE A 201 -23.56 -4.51 12.13
C PHE A 201 -24.47 -3.29 11.98
N GLY A 202 -24.37 -2.36 12.91
CA GLY A 202 -25.14 -1.12 12.88
C GLY A 202 -26.65 -1.36 12.74
N ASN A 203 -27.26 -0.67 11.79
CA ASN A 203 -28.66 -0.90 11.41
C ASN A 203 -28.71 -1.77 10.16
N ASN A 204 -28.91 -3.10 10.33
CA ASN A 204 -29.01 -4.07 9.24
C ASN A 204 -27.83 -3.98 8.23
N GLY A 205 -26.60 -3.91 8.73
CA GLY A 205 -25.38 -3.89 7.93
C GLY A 205 -24.90 -2.50 7.53
N LYS A 206 -25.54 -1.43 8.00
CA LYS A 206 -25.25 -0.05 7.62
C LYS A 206 -25.08 0.84 8.84
N VAL A 207 -24.13 1.77 8.76
CA VAL A 207 -23.91 2.85 9.74
C VAL A 207 -23.78 4.16 8.98
N THR A 208 -24.53 5.19 9.39
CA THR A 208 -24.36 6.56 8.93
C THR A 208 -23.91 7.43 10.09
N THR A 209 -23.02 8.38 9.85
CA THR A 209 -22.48 9.24 10.92
C THR A 209 -22.28 10.65 10.36
N ALA A 210 -23.05 11.58 10.90
CA ALA A 210 -22.82 13.00 10.68
C ALA A 210 -21.68 13.46 11.60
N VAL A 211 -20.64 14.06 11.04
CA VAL A 211 -19.45 14.54 11.76
C VAL A 211 -19.42 16.05 11.80
N GLY A 212 -19.46 16.69 10.65
CA GLY A 212 -19.39 18.13 10.51
C GLY A 212 -20.75 18.81 10.27
N ILE A 213 -20.70 20.06 9.85
CA ILE A 213 -21.90 20.86 9.55
C ILE A 213 -22.29 20.86 8.07
N ALA A 214 -21.45 20.23 7.23
CA ALA A 214 -21.67 20.07 5.79
C ALA A 214 -21.14 18.70 5.34
N GLY A 215 -20.59 18.59 4.13
CA GLY A 215 -20.19 17.28 3.59
C GLY A 215 -19.10 16.56 4.37
N ASP A 216 -19.34 15.28 4.65
CA ASP A 216 -18.44 14.34 5.30
C ASP A 216 -18.17 13.18 4.36
N ILE A 217 -16.89 12.81 4.12
CA ILE A 217 -16.52 11.76 3.16
C ILE A 217 -15.47 10.83 3.75
N ILE A 218 -15.77 9.53 3.86
CA ILE A 218 -14.77 8.48 4.15
C ILE A 218 -13.92 8.26 2.90
N ARG A 219 -12.60 8.25 3.09
CA ARG A 219 -11.60 7.96 2.06
C ARG A 219 -10.80 6.70 2.33
N SER A 220 -10.67 6.28 3.58
CA SER A 220 -9.87 5.13 3.96
C SER A 220 -10.47 4.39 5.16
N ILE A 221 -10.29 3.06 5.19
CA ILE A 221 -10.73 2.17 6.26
C ILE A 221 -9.56 1.31 6.67
N VAL A 222 -9.33 1.17 7.97
CA VAL A 222 -8.43 0.17 8.53
C VAL A 222 -9.10 -0.58 9.66
N VAL A 223 -8.76 -1.85 9.82
CA VAL A 223 -9.24 -2.70 10.91
C VAL A 223 -8.09 -2.89 11.89
N GLN A 224 -8.31 -2.56 13.15
CA GLN A 224 -7.34 -2.76 14.22
C GLN A 224 -7.31 -4.24 14.66
N SER A 225 -6.23 -4.66 15.30
CA SER A 225 -6.05 -6.06 15.76
C SER A 225 -7.10 -6.52 16.77
N ASP A 226 -7.74 -5.58 17.48
CA ASP A 226 -8.85 -5.83 18.42
C ASP A 226 -10.22 -5.88 17.72
N GLY A 227 -10.26 -5.79 16.39
CA GLY A 227 -11.47 -5.82 15.57
C GLY A 227 -12.21 -4.49 15.49
N LYS A 228 -11.71 -3.42 16.10
CA LYS A 228 -12.26 -2.07 15.92
C LYS A 228 -11.95 -1.56 14.52
N ILE A 229 -12.83 -0.70 14.03
CA ILE A 229 -12.77 -0.15 12.69
C ILE A 229 -12.48 1.35 12.80
N VAL A 230 -11.38 1.79 12.21
CA VAL A 230 -11.10 3.22 12.07
C VAL A 230 -11.33 3.61 10.62
N VAL A 231 -12.10 4.67 10.42
CA VAL A 231 -12.26 5.32 9.12
C VAL A 231 -11.63 6.69 9.17
N SER A 232 -11.06 7.11 8.06
CA SER A 232 -10.55 8.46 7.90
C SER A 232 -11.04 9.10 6.60
N GLY A 233 -11.01 10.41 6.58
CA GLY A 233 -11.40 11.21 5.44
C GLY A 233 -11.33 12.68 5.80
N PHE A 234 -12.33 13.43 5.36
CA PHE A 234 -12.44 14.84 5.67
C PHE A 234 -13.90 15.24 5.94
N SER A 235 -14.05 16.29 6.71
CA SER A 235 -15.33 16.82 7.15
C SER A 235 -15.28 18.35 7.20
N TYR A 236 -16.34 19.01 6.80
CA TYR A 236 -16.45 20.48 6.91
C TYR A 236 -16.84 20.85 8.33
N THR A 237 -15.90 21.44 9.08
CA THR A 237 -16.06 21.70 10.51
C THR A 237 -16.46 23.14 10.82
N ALA A 238 -17.27 23.33 11.85
CA ALA A 238 -17.67 24.66 12.32
C ALA A 238 -16.53 25.44 13.00
N SER A 239 -15.49 24.74 13.46
CA SER A 239 -14.36 25.34 14.17
C SER A 239 -13.38 26.07 13.26
N SER A 240 -13.20 25.60 12.02
CA SER A 240 -12.27 26.14 11.03
C SER A 240 -12.98 26.79 9.85
N PHE A 241 -14.27 26.50 9.63
CA PHE A 241 -15.03 26.82 8.43
C PHE A 241 -14.31 26.32 7.15
N SER A 242 -13.71 25.13 7.25
CA SER A 242 -12.98 24.46 6.19
C SER A 242 -13.16 22.95 6.31
N TYR A 243 -12.73 22.21 5.27
CA TYR A 243 -12.56 20.77 5.38
C TYR A 243 -11.29 20.47 6.18
N ASP A 244 -11.42 19.59 7.16
CA ASP A 244 -10.33 19.16 8.03
C ASP A 244 -10.21 17.63 8.01
N PHE A 245 -9.03 17.09 8.35
CA PHE A 245 -8.86 15.67 8.56
C PHE A 245 -9.80 15.18 9.65
N VAL A 246 -10.45 14.05 9.41
CA VAL A 246 -11.31 13.42 10.38
C VAL A 246 -11.03 11.93 10.49
N LEU A 247 -11.08 11.42 11.73
CA LEU A 247 -11.10 10.00 12.05
C LEU A 247 -12.34 9.70 12.86
N VAL A 248 -12.99 8.58 12.58
CA VAL A 248 -14.04 8.01 13.42
C VAL A 248 -13.69 6.57 13.73
N ARG A 249 -13.81 6.18 14.99
CA ARG A 249 -13.62 4.78 15.37
C ARG A 249 -14.94 4.12 15.77
N TYR A 250 -15.16 2.94 15.20
CA TYR A 250 -16.29 2.09 15.52
C TYR A 250 -15.84 0.82 16.23
N ASN A 251 -16.69 0.32 17.12
CA ASN A 251 -16.58 -1.04 17.65
C ASN A 251 -16.88 -2.07 16.54
N SER A 252 -16.55 -3.32 16.78
CA SER A 252 -16.77 -4.41 15.82
C SER A 252 -18.22 -4.63 15.41
N ASN A 253 -19.19 -4.12 16.20
CA ASN A 253 -20.63 -4.17 15.89
C ASN A 253 -21.15 -2.92 15.14
N GLY A 254 -20.28 -1.95 14.81
CA GLY A 254 -20.65 -0.71 14.13
C GLY A 254 -21.10 0.45 15.03
N SER A 255 -21.18 0.27 16.35
CA SER A 255 -21.41 1.38 17.27
C SER A 255 -20.17 2.28 17.37
N ILE A 256 -20.33 3.59 17.56
CA ILE A 256 -19.21 4.51 17.77
C ILE A 256 -18.47 4.16 19.07
N ASP A 257 -17.12 4.09 19.02
CA ASP A 257 -16.28 3.88 20.20
C ASP A 257 -16.05 5.20 20.93
N GLN A 258 -16.83 5.43 22.00
CA GLN A 258 -16.80 6.64 22.80
C GLN A 258 -15.44 6.93 23.46
N ASN A 259 -14.52 5.96 23.52
CA ASN A 259 -13.19 6.09 24.11
C ASN A 259 -12.12 6.58 23.12
N PHE A 260 -12.51 6.96 21.89
CA PHE A 260 -11.60 7.47 20.86
C PHE A 260 -11.85 8.95 20.62
N GLY A 261 -10.81 9.76 20.63
CA GLY A 261 -10.90 11.19 20.39
C GLY A 261 -11.89 11.90 21.33
N SER A 262 -12.82 12.64 20.74
CA SER A 262 -13.97 13.23 21.44
C SER A 262 -15.22 12.45 21.05
N ALA A 263 -15.71 11.58 21.95
CA ALA A 263 -16.90 10.75 21.71
C ALA A 263 -16.85 9.94 20.40
N GLY A 264 -15.68 9.36 20.09
CA GLY A 264 -15.46 8.51 18.91
C GLY A 264 -14.93 9.23 17.68
N VAL A 265 -14.77 10.54 17.72
CA VAL A 265 -14.38 11.39 16.60
C VAL A 265 -13.11 12.18 16.93
N THR A 266 -12.22 12.31 15.97
CA THR A 266 -11.09 13.25 16.02
C THR A 266 -11.09 14.09 14.75
N THR A 267 -11.07 15.41 14.88
CA THR A 267 -10.89 16.36 13.79
C THR A 267 -9.55 17.07 13.94
N THR A 268 -8.87 17.36 12.83
CA THR A 268 -7.55 18.01 12.86
C THR A 268 -7.41 18.98 11.72
N ALA A 269 -7.39 20.27 12.02
CA ALA A 269 -6.93 21.31 11.11
C ALA A 269 -5.39 21.34 11.17
N ILE A 270 -4.72 21.08 10.06
CA ILE A 270 -3.24 21.08 9.99
C ILE A 270 -2.76 22.45 9.57
N ILE A 271 -3.40 23.03 8.54
CA ILE A 271 -3.17 24.40 8.10
C ILE A 271 -4.42 25.22 8.35
N ASN A 272 -4.34 26.16 9.27
CA ASN A 272 -5.50 26.98 9.66
C ASN A 272 -6.11 27.72 8.47
N SER A 273 -7.45 27.76 8.44
CA SER A 273 -8.26 28.49 7.45
C SER A 273 -8.05 28.01 6.00
N THR A 274 -7.62 26.76 5.80
CA THR A 274 -7.55 26.12 4.49
C THR A 274 -8.25 24.77 4.52
N ASN A 275 -8.69 24.30 3.37
CA ASN A 275 -9.21 22.94 3.25
C ASN A 275 -8.04 21.93 3.30
N ASP A 276 -8.09 21.04 4.28
CA ASP A 276 -7.17 19.92 4.47
C ASP A 276 -7.94 18.60 4.23
N TYR A 277 -7.53 17.84 3.23
CA TYR A 277 -8.24 16.62 2.81
C TYR A 277 -7.45 15.38 3.21
N GLY A 278 -8.00 14.56 4.13
CA GLY A 278 -7.46 13.27 4.50
C GLY A 278 -7.86 12.22 3.45
N GLU A 279 -6.87 11.60 2.78
CA GLU A 279 -7.15 10.70 1.65
C GLU A 279 -6.85 9.24 1.95
N SER A 280 -5.83 8.96 2.73
CA SER A 280 -5.38 7.59 2.96
C SER A 280 -4.80 7.44 4.37
N MET A 281 -4.94 6.25 4.93
CA MET A 281 -4.56 5.95 6.30
C MET A 281 -3.84 4.62 6.40
N THR A 282 -2.90 4.52 7.34
CA THR A 282 -2.23 3.27 7.70
C THR A 282 -2.06 3.17 9.22
N ILE A 283 -1.87 1.93 9.72
CA ILE A 283 -1.62 1.67 11.15
C ILE A 283 -0.20 1.13 11.32
N GLN A 284 0.54 1.68 12.26
CA GLN A 284 1.85 1.20 12.67
C GLN A 284 1.74 -0.03 13.58
N VAL A 285 2.82 -0.79 13.71
CA VAL A 285 2.86 -2.01 14.56
C VAL A 285 2.54 -1.72 16.02
N ASP A 286 2.83 -0.49 16.50
CA ASP A 286 2.51 -0.02 17.85
C ASP A 286 1.06 0.50 17.99
N GLY A 287 0.24 0.35 16.96
CA GLY A 287 -1.16 0.76 16.93
C GLY A 287 -1.40 2.24 16.63
N LYS A 288 -0.35 3.04 16.43
CA LYS A 288 -0.50 4.44 16.03
C LYS A 288 -1.04 4.54 14.61
N ILE A 289 -1.83 5.56 14.36
CA ILE A 289 -2.52 5.79 13.11
C ILE A 289 -1.85 6.95 12.38
N ILE A 290 -1.52 6.77 11.10
CA ILE A 290 -1.01 7.84 10.25
C ILE A 290 -2.02 8.10 9.14
N VAL A 291 -2.46 9.34 9.02
CA VAL A 291 -3.30 9.82 7.91
C VAL A 291 -2.45 10.70 7.01
N GLY A 292 -2.53 10.44 5.72
CA GLY A 292 -1.91 11.24 4.67
C GLY A 292 -2.96 11.90 3.79
N GLY A 293 -2.63 13.08 3.27
CA GLY A 293 -3.52 13.83 2.43
C GLY A 293 -2.88 15.13 1.94
N TYR A 294 -3.69 16.13 1.63
CA TYR A 294 -3.19 17.37 1.06
C TYR A 294 -4.00 18.58 1.52
N SER A 295 -3.37 19.75 1.43
CA SER A 295 -4.03 21.03 1.58
C SER A 295 -4.29 21.68 0.22
N TYR A 296 -5.39 22.40 0.12
CA TYR A 296 -5.72 23.21 -1.04
C TYR A 296 -4.63 24.23 -1.45
N THR A 297 -3.70 24.53 -0.54
CA THR A 297 -2.57 25.45 -0.75
C THR A 297 -1.32 24.78 -1.31
N GLY A 298 -1.41 23.50 -1.73
CA GLY A 298 -0.30 22.79 -2.40
C GLY A 298 0.63 22.01 -1.47
N TYR A 299 0.25 21.83 -0.21
CA TYR A 299 1.03 21.05 0.74
C TYR A 299 0.55 19.60 0.82
N LEU A 300 1.49 18.69 0.83
CA LEU A 300 1.29 17.31 1.28
C LEU A 300 1.24 17.31 2.80
N LEU A 301 0.23 16.67 3.37
CA LEU A 301 -0.03 16.67 4.80
C LEU A 301 0.05 15.25 5.38
N LEU A 302 0.64 15.14 6.56
CA LEU A 302 0.58 13.94 7.39
C LEU A 302 0.16 14.32 8.81
N ALA A 303 -0.65 13.46 9.44
CA ALA A 303 -0.95 13.53 10.86
C ALA A 303 -0.78 12.15 11.48
N ARG A 304 -0.14 12.06 12.65
CA ARG A 304 -0.04 10.81 13.40
C ARG A 304 -0.80 10.92 14.72
N TYR A 305 -1.57 9.88 15.00
CA TYR A 305 -2.40 9.77 16.19
C TYR A 305 -1.99 8.55 17.00
N ASP A 306 -2.14 8.66 18.31
CA ASP A 306 -2.01 7.52 19.22
C ASP A 306 -3.22 6.57 19.12
N ILE A 307 -3.18 5.47 19.87
CA ILE A 307 -4.26 4.46 19.90
C ILE A 307 -5.62 5.00 20.42
N HIS A 308 -5.63 6.18 21.02
CA HIS A 308 -6.83 6.87 21.54
C HIS A 308 -7.31 7.99 20.61
N GLY A 309 -6.68 8.17 19.45
CA GLY A 309 -7.04 9.20 18.49
C GLY A 309 -6.52 10.61 18.81
N LYS A 310 -5.58 10.77 19.75
CA LYS A 310 -4.91 12.05 20.03
C LYS A 310 -3.69 12.21 19.17
N LEU A 311 -3.38 13.44 18.73
CA LEU A 311 -2.14 13.73 18.01
C LEU A 311 -0.92 13.28 18.82
N ASP A 312 -0.03 12.53 18.15
CA ASP A 312 1.23 12.08 18.72
C ASP A 312 2.30 13.16 18.58
N ASN A 313 2.53 13.92 19.64
CA ASN A 313 3.46 15.06 19.66
C ASN A 313 4.92 14.68 19.32
N SER A 314 5.28 13.39 19.29
CA SER A 314 6.61 12.92 18.90
C SER A 314 6.80 12.82 17.37
N PHE A 315 5.76 13.13 16.57
CA PHE A 315 5.78 13.08 15.12
C PHE A 315 5.77 14.50 14.53
N GLY A 316 6.72 14.79 13.68
CA GLY A 316 6.80 16.07 12.97
C GLY A 316 6.73 17.28 13.91
N ASN A 317 5.84 18.21 13.62
CA ASN A 317 5.54 19.35 14.46
C ASN A 317 4.25 19.09 15.25
N LYS A 318 4.37 18.68 16.53
CA LYS A 318 3.23 18.41 17.41
C LYS A 318 2.18 17.44 16.83
N GLY A 319 2.64 16.40 16.13
CA GLY A 319 1.80 15.35 15.55
C GLY A 319 1.48 15.52 14.07
N THR A 320 1.93 16.59 13.44
CA THR A 320 1.64 16.89 12.04
C THR A 320 2.90 17.19 11.22
N VAL A 321 2.81 16.99 9.91
CA VAL A 321 3.84 17.37 8.92
C VAL A 321 3.14 18.06 7.77
N SER A 322 3.71 19.17 7.29
CA SER A 322 3.34 19.82 6.04
C SER A 322 4.57 19.98 5.16
N THR A 323 4.48 19.53 3.92
CA THR A 323 5.59 19.57 2.95
C THR A 323 5.10 20.23 1.68
N LEU A 324 5.77 21.29 1.24
CA LEU A 324 5.44 21.92 -0.04
C LEU A 324 5.70 20.91 -1.17
N PHE A 325 4.64 20.47 -1.81
CA PHE A 325 4.69 19.39 -2.79
C PHE A 325 4.19 19.85 -4.17
N GLY A 326 3.39 20.92 -4.22
CA GLY A 326 2.72 21.37 -5.44
C GLY A 326 1.47 20.56 -5.75
N CYS A 327 0.75 20.16 -4.71
CA CYS A 327 -0.53 19.47 -4.87
C CYS A 327 -1.50 20.32 -5.69
N ALA A 328 -2.18 19.70 -6.67
CA ALA A 328 -3.27 20.32 -7.42
C ALA A 328 -4.63 19.90 -6.85
N TYR A 329 -5.71 20.48 -7.31
CA TYR A 329 -7.06 20.21 -6.82
C TYR A 329 -7.55 18.79 -7.09
N GLN A 330 -8.35 18.23 -6.17
CA GLN A 330 -9.05 16.93 -6.29
C GLN A 330 -8.12 15.70 -6.38
N ASN A 331 -7.09 15.68 -5.55
CA ASN A 331 -6.06 14.67 -5.59
C ASN A 331 -6.40 13.46 -4.72
N LYS A 332 -6.11 12.27 -5.23
CA LYS A 332 -5.96 11.07 -4.41
C LYS A 332 -4.49 10.95 -4.02
N TYR A 333 -4.24 10.77 -2.74
CA TYR A 333 -2.94 10.41 -2.19
C TYR A 333 -3.05 9.08 -1.48
N SER A 334 -2.06 8.25 -1.65
CA SER A 334 -2.03 6.93 -1.05
C SER A 334 -0.79 6.80 -0.16
N ILE A 335 -0.99 6.32 1.06
CA ILE A 335 0.06 6.16 2.06
C ILE A 335 0.31 4.67 2.31
N ILE A 336 1.58 4.29 2.47
CA ILE A 336 1.97 2.94 2.88
C ILE A 336 3.18 2.99 3.82
N LEU A 337 3.21 2.06 4.77
CA LEU A 337 4.36 1.86 5.64
C LEU A 337 5.31 0.83 5.02
N GLN A 338 6.60 1.12 5.10
CA GLN A 338 7.64 0.15 4.81
C GLN A 338 7.94 -0.70 6.06
N SER A 339 8.52 -1.86 5.87
CA SER A 339 8.87 -2.77 6.97
C SER A 339 9.90 -2.20 7.95
N ASP A 340 10.67 -1.18 7.53
CA ASP A 340 11.62 -0.44 8.36
C ASP A 340 10.99 0.76 9.11
N GLY A 341 9.66 0.92 8.98
CA GLY A 341 8.89 1.99 9.61
C GLY A 341 8.89 3.33 8.88
N LYS A 342 9.55 3.42 7.72
CA LYS A 342 9.46 4.61 6.87
C LYS A 342 8.08 4.71 6.24
N ILE A 343 7.67 5.93 5.94
CA ILE A 343 6.36 6.25 5.40
C ILE A 343 6.54 6.71 3.97
N LEU A 344 5.87 6.04 3.03
CA LEU A 344 5.75 6.48 1.64
C LEU A 344 4.38 7.08 1.42
N ILE A 345 4.33 8.21 0.74
CA ILE A 345 3.09 8.79 0.25
C ILE A 345 3.25 9.11 -1.23
N GLY A 346 2.38 8.52 -2.04
CA GLY A 346 2.35 8.66 -3.49
C GLY A 346 1.14 9.48 -3.92
N GLY A 347 1.33 10.25 -4.97
CA GLY A 347 0.34 11.09 -5.61
C GLY A 347 0.96 11.81 -6.80
N TYR A 348 0.53 13.00 -7.12
CA TYR A 348 1.10 13.79 -8.20
C TYR A 348 1.35 15.24 -7.79
N SER A 349 2.23 15.91 -8.49
CA SER A 349 2.57 17.31 -8.23
C SER A 349 2.74 18.12 -9.51
N ALA A 350 2.29 19.37 -9.48
CA ALA A 350 2.40 20.35 -10.57
C ALA A 350 3.45 21.44 -10.28
N LEU A 351 4.42 21.18 -9.40
CA LEU A 351 5.42 22.19 -9.00
C LEU A 351 6.42 22.41 -10.16
N ASN A 352 6.48 23.64 -10.67
CA ASN A 352 7.43 24.07 -11.69
C ASN A 352 7.29 23.43 -13.09
N ASN A 353 6.15 22.80 -13.41
CA ASN A 353 5.90 22.20 -14.71
C ASN A 353 4.52 22.62 -15.24
N PRO A 354 4.33 22.81 -16.54
CA PRO A 354 3.00 23.09 -17.11
C PRO A 354 2.01 21.92 -17.01
N GLY A 355 2.49 20.72 -16.61
CA GLY A 355 1.69 19.51 -16.34
C GLY A 355 1.96 18.95 -14.96
N SER A 356 1.12 18.01 -14.54
CA SER A 356 1.28 17.23 -13.30
C SER A 356 2.13 15.99 -13.54
N ASP A 357 3.04 15.65 -12.62
CA ASP A 357 3.88 14.45 -12.71
C ASP A 357 3.61 13.49 -11.55
N PHE A 358 3.77 12.18 -11.76
CA PHE A 358 3.80 11.19 -10.69
C PHE A 358 4.84 11.57 -9.65
N SER A 359 4.46 11.56 -8.38
CA SER A 359 5.35 12.03 -7.33
C SER A 359 5.22 11.17 -6.07
N ILE A 360 6.35 10.89 -5.43
CA ILE A 360 6.43 10.17 -4.15
C ILE A 360 7.26 10.99 -3.18
N ALA A 361 6.81 11.09 -1.93
CA ALA A 361 7.62 11.54 -0.81
C ALA A 361 7.85 10.38 0.16
N ARG A 362 9.07 10.26 0.69
CA ARG A 362 9.41 9.31 1.75
C ARG A 362 9.78 10.04 3.04
N TYR A 363 9.19 9.59 4.14
CA TYR A 363 9.46 10.13 5.47
C TYR A 363 10.03 9.05 6.38
N LEU A 364 10.87 9.47 7.31
CA LEU A 364 11.31 8.66 8.44
C LEU A 364 10.14 8.43 9.41
N ALA A 365 10.27 7.44 10.29
CA ALA A 365 9.23 7.12 11.29
C ALA A 365 8.85 8.28 12.23
N ASN A 366 9.70 9.30 12.37
CA ASN A 366 9.43 10.50 13.16
C ASN A 366 8.76 11.64 12.36
N GLY A 367 8.49 11.44 11.08
CA GLY A 367 7.86 12.44 10.20
C GLY A 367 8.82 13.40 9.49
N ALA A 368 10.13 13.30 9.67
CA ALA A 368 11.10 14.06 8.88
C ALA A 368 11.22 13.48 7.47
N LEU A 369 11.43 14.31 6.44
CA LEU A 369 11.74 13.83 5.10
C LEU A 369 13.01 12.96 5.11
N ASP A 370 12.97 11.83 4.40
CA ASP A 370 14.12 10.95 4.24
C ASP A 370 14.99 11.40 3.07
N ASN A 371 15.97 12.24 3.35
CA ASN A 371 16.86 12.82 2.34
C ASN A 371 17.69 11.78 1.54
N SER A 372 17.68 10.51 1.94
CA SER A 372 18.33 9.43 1.18
C SER A 372 17.48 8.93 0.00
N PHE A 373 16.22 9.38 -0.10
CA PHE A 373 15.28 8.97 -1.15
C PHE A 373 15.17 10.06 -2.23
N GLY A 374 15.45 9.70 -3.47
CA GLY A 374 15.34 10.62 -4.60
C GLY A 374 16.12 11.92 -4.41
N SER A 375 15.46 13.05 -4.62
CA SER A 375 16.00 14.38 -4.38
C SER A 375 15.43 14.96 -3.08
N ASN A 376 16.20 14.91 -2.00
CA ASN A 376 15.79 15.41 -0.68
C ASN A 376 14.43 14.84 -0.20
N GLY A 377 14.25 13.53 -0.34
CA GLY A 377 13.06 12.82 0.14
C GLY A 377 11.90 12.77 -0.86
N ILE A 378 12.05 13.33 -2.05
CA ILE A 378 10.99 13.43 -3.06
C ILE A 378 11.49 12.94 -4.41
N VAL A 379 10.64 12.19 -5.12
CA VAL A 379 10.84 11.80 -6.53
C VAL A 379 9.67 12.34 -7.34
N ARG A 380 9.97 12.90 -8.52
CA ARG A 380 8.98 13.29 -9.54
C ARG A 380 9.34 12.60 -10.84
N THR A 381 8.33 12.06 -11.52
CA THR A 381 8.53 11.24 -12.71
C THR A 381 7.50 11.59 -13.76
N PRO A 382 7.87 12.34 -14.79
CA PRO A 382 7.04 12.50 -15.97
C PRO A 382 6.95 11.17 -16.71
N ILE A 383 5.75 10.81 -17.17
CA ILE A 383 5.50 9.64 -18.02
C ILE A 383 5.33 10.10 -19.46
N GLY A 384 4.38 11.00 -19.69
CA GLY A 384 4.09 11.63 -20.96
C GLY A 384 4.53 13.09 -21.04
N ASN A 385 4.01 13.80 -22.04
CA ASN A 385 4.20 15.25 -22.19
C ASN A 385 3.04 16.07 -21.60
N GLY A 386 2.03 15.41 -21.04
CA GLY A 386 0.84 16.03 -20.47
C GLY A 386 0.73 15.75 -18.96
N ASP A 387 -0.50 15.82 -18.46
CA ASP A 387 -0.76 15.51 -17.05
C ASP A 387 -0.61 14.01 -16.77
N ASP A 388 0.18 13.71 -15.75
CA ASP A 388 0.36 12.37 -15.19
C ASP A 388 -0.18 12.39 -13.76
N ILE A 389 -1.24 11.62 -13.50
CA ILE A 389 -2.01 11.67 -12.25
C ILE A 389 -1.87 10.35 -11.50
N ALA A 390 -1.02 10.29 -10.48
CA ALA A 390 -0.90 9.13 -9.61
C ALA A 390 -1.98 9.13 -8.52
N THR A 391 -2.46 7.94 -8.18
CA THR A 391 -3.60 7.75 -7.26
C THR A 391 -3.36 6.71 -6.17
N SER A 392 -2.48 5.73 -6.40
CA SER A 392 -2.29 4.61 -5.47
C SER A 392 -0.86 4.08 -5.52
N ILE A 393 -0.36 3.64 -4.35
CA ILE A 393 0.99 3.14 -4.16
C ILE A 393 0.95 1.74 -3.53
N ALA A 394 1.86 0.87 -3.96
CA ALA A 394 2.10 -0.43 -3.34
C ALA A 394 3.61 -0.70 -3.21
N VAL A 395 3.98 -1.55 -2.27
CA VAL A 395 5.35 -2.06 -2.13
C VAL A 395 5.35 -3.55 -2.41
N GLN A 396 6.21 -3.99 -3.33
CA GLN A 396 6.38 -5.40 -3.67
C GLN A 396 7.19 -6.14 -2.57
N PRO A 397 7.10 -7.48 -2.50
CA PRO A 397 7.86 -8.26 -1.50
C PRO A 397 9.37 -8.07 -1.56
N ASP A 398 9.92 -7.70 -2.72
CA ASP A 398 11.34 -7.39 -2.92
C ASP A 398 11.70 -5.94 -2.53
N GLY A 399 10.72 -5.16 -2.08
CA GLY A 399 10.85 -3.79 -1.63
C GLY A 399 10.63 -2.72 -2.68
N LYS A 400 10.53 -3.08 -3.95
CA LYS A 400 10.29 -2.11 -5.00
C LYS A 400 8.94 -1.42 -4.83
N ILE A 401 8.90 -0.14 -5.17
CA ILE A 401 7.71 0.69 -5.04
C ILE A 401 7.01 0.77 -6.39
N VAL A 402 5.73 0.47 -6.42
CA VAL A 402 4.87 0.64 -7.60
C VAL A 402 3.89 1.78 -7.33
N LEU A 403 3.94 2.83 -8.14
CA LEU A 403 3.00 3.96 -8.13
C LEU A 403 2.15 3.88 -9.38
N VAL A 404 0.83 3.99 -9.23
CA VAL A 404 -0.10 3.85 -10.35
C VAL A 404 -1.07 5.01 -10.46
N GLY A 405 -1.67 5.16 -11.63
CA GLY A 405 -2.64 6.19 -11.92
C GLY A 405 -2.94 6.27 -13.41
N SER A 406 -2.85 7.46 -13.98
CA SER A 406 -3.17 7.73 -15.39
C SER A 406 -2.22 8.73 -16.00
N SER A 407 -1.92 8.58 -17.28
CA SER A 407 -1.07 9.50 -18.06
C SER A 407 -1.83 10.00 -19.28
N TYR A 408 -1.77 11.30 -19.56
CA TYR A 408 -2.41 11.92 -20.73
C TYR A 408 -1.56 11.71 -21.98
N ASN A 409 -2.13 11.05 -22.99
CA ASN A 409 -1.45 10.67 -24.23
C ASN A 409 -1.56 11.72 -25.36
N GLY A 410 -2.17 12.88 -25.09
CA GLY A 410 -2.47 13.93 -26.07
C GLY A 410 -3.93 13.92 -26.54
N SER A 411 -4.70 12.89 -26.24
CA SER A 411 -6.12 12.76 -26.61
C SER A 411 -7.01 12.41 -25.41
N ASN A 412 -6.57 11.46 -24.60
CA ASN A 412 -7.26 10.96 -23.41
C ASN A 412 -6.22 10.48 -22.37
N PHE A 413 -6.69 10.06 -21.20
CA PHE A 413 -5.87 9.42 -20.19
C PHE A 413 -5.83 7.90 -20.39
N ASP A 414 -4.66 7.31 -20.22
CA ASP A 414 -4.44 5.86 -20.19
C ASP A 414 -4.00 5.42 -18.80
N PHE A 415 -4.26 4.15 -18.41
CA PHE A 415 -3.67 3.59 -17.18
C PHE A 415 -2.16 3.71 -17.23
N ALA A 416 -1.57 4.10 -16.10
CA ALA A 416 -0.13 4.25 -15.99
C ALA A 416 0.40 3.62 -14.71
N ALA A 417 1.62 3.08 -14.79
CA ALA A 417 2.38 2.61 -13.63
C ALA A 417 3.85 2.96 -13.77
N VAL A 418 4.48 3.24 -12.64
CA VAL A 418 5.92 3.48 -12.52
C VAL A 418 6.47 2.62 -11.40
N ARG A 419 7.62 1.99 -11.63
CA ARG A 419 8.30 1.23 -10.59
C ARG A 419 9.64 1.83 -10.22
N TYR A 420 9.87 1.94 -8.91
CA TYR A 420 11.09 2.51 -8.36
C TYR A 420 11.88 1.47 -7.57
N ASN A 421 13.20 1.59 -7.66
CA ASN A 421 14.12 0.89 -6.79
C ASN A 421 13.99 1.45 -5.38
N ASN A 422 14.03 0.55 -4.42
CA ASN A 422 13.97 0.88 -3.02
C ASN A 422 14.63 -0.26 -2.25
N GLU A 423 15.78 0.03 -1.66
CA GLU A 423 16.40 -0.92 -0.76
C GLU A 423 15.60 -0.94 0.53
N ILE A 424 14.86 -2.02 0.77
CA ILE A 424 14.42 -2.28 2.12
C ILE A 424 15.70 -2.56 2.91
N THR A 425 16.21 -1.57 3.59
CA THR A 425 17.05 -1.84 4.74
C THR A 425 16.15 -2.48 5.80
N THR A 426 15.80 -3.77 5.59
CA THR A 426 15.50 -4.61 6.74
C THR A 426 16.62 -4.28 7.71
N GLY A 427 16.33 -3.90 8.95
CA GLY A 427 17.32 -3.43 9.91
C GLY A 427 18.48 -4.40 10.25
N VAL A 428 18.73 -5.31 9.36
CA VAL A 428 19.91 -6.11 9.19
C VAL A 428 20.86 -5.33 8.26
N LYS A 429 21.62 -4.37 8.81
CA LYS A 429 22.94 -4.09 8.23
C LYS A 429 23.56 -5.48 8.05
N LYS A 430 23.76 -5.91 6.77
CA LYS A 430 24.58 -7.07 6.48
C LYS A 430 25.88 -6.82 7.22
N ALA A 431 26.01 -7.39 8.40
CA ALA A 431 27.23 -7.30 9.15
C ALA A 431 28.29 -7.89 8.23
N THR A 432 29.17 -7.05 7.73
CA THR A 432 30.36 -7.43 6.96
C THR A 432 31.35 -8.13 7.90
N ASN A 433 30.88 -9.12 8.63
CA ASN A 433 31.69 -10.07 9.36
C ASN A 433 31.07 -11.45 9.18
N GLN A 434 31.58 -12.17 8.20
CA GLN A 434 31.69 -13.62 8.10
C GLN A 434 30.80 -14.43 9.07
N ILE A 435 29.49 -14.50 8.77
CA ILE A 435 28.71 -15.63 9.24
C ILE A 435 28.18 -16.30 7.98
N SER A 436 28.82 -17.41 7.67
CA SER A 436 28.42 -18.35 6.64
C SER A 436 27.02 -18.85 6.93
N LYS A 437 26.27 -19.02 5.90
CA LYS A 437 24.86 -19.40 5.77
C LYS A 437 24.32 -20.30 6.89
N ILE A 438 23.33 -19.81 7.64
CA ILE A 438 22.43 -20.68 8.39
C ILE A 438 21.60 -21.46 7.37
N LYS A 439 21.54 -22.79 7.53
CA LYS A 439 20.74 -23.68 6.67
C LYS A 439 19.64 -24.31 7.48
N PHE A 440 18.43 -24.31 6.92
CA PHE A 440 17.28 -25.05 7.42
C PHE A 440 17.06 -26.24 6.49
N TYR A 441 17.15 -27.44 7.03
CA TYR A 441 16.95 -28.65 6.24
C TYR A 441 16.24 -29.73 7.04
N PRO A 442 15.14 -30.30 6.51
CA PRO A 442 14.43 -29.88 5.30
C PRO A 442 13.75 -28.50 5.45
N ASN A 443 13.61 -27.75 4.37
CA ASN A 443 12.73 -26.58 4.26
C ASN A 443 12.24 -26.54 2.80
N PRO A 444 10.97 -26.84 2.52
CA PRO A 444 9.85 -27.06 3.44
C PRO A 444 9.96 -28.30 4.34
N PHE A 445 9.22 -28.31 5.47
CA PHE A 445 9.14 -29.42 6.40
C PHE A 445 7.73 -29.61 6.96
N SER A 446 7.39 -30.84 7.41
CA SER A 446 6.06 -31.17 7.94
C SER A 446 6.03 -31.30 9.48
N SER A 447 7.09 -31.78 10.10
CA SER A 447 7.16 -32.00 11.55
C SER A 447 8.31 -31.25 12.21
N GLU A 448 9.47 -31.22 11.61
CA GLU A 448 10.68 -30.63 12.16
C GLU A 448 11.69 -30.24 11.09
N THR A 449 12.54 -29.25 11.38
CA THR A 449 13.68 -28.88 10.56
C THR A 449 14.93 -28.72 11.42
N LYS A 450 16.09 -29.08 10.89
CA LYS A 450 17.37 -28.85 11.53
C LYS A 450 17.95 -27.53 11.04
N CYS A 451 18.25 -26.66 12.00
CA CYS A 451 18.99 -25.42 11.76
C CYS A 451 20.48 -25.70 11.97
N GLN A 452 21.32 -25.33 11.02
CA GLN A 452 22.76 -25.60 11.06
C GLN A 452 23.58 -24.41 10.55
N TRP A 453 24.73 -24.16 11.18
CA TRP A 453 25.65 -23.07 10.86
C TRP A 453 27.11 -23.43 11.13
N ASP A 454 28.05 -22.63 10.62
CA ASP A 454 29.49 -22.94 10.64
C ASP A 454 30.20 -22.42 11.90
N VAL A 455 29.60 -21.43 12.61
CA VAL A 455 30.17 -20.85 13.86
C VAL A 455 29.37 -21.33 15.07
N SER A 456 29.99 -21.38 16.25
CA SER A 456 29.27 -21.73 17.48
C SER A 456 28.60 -20.49 18.06
N PHE A 457 27.30 -20.57 18.38
CA PHE A 457 26.57 -19.55 19.13
C PHE A 457 26.49 -19.92 20.61
N GLU A 458 26.36 -18.90 21.45
CA GLU A 458 26.06 -19.00 22.87
C GLU A 458 24.89 -18.09 23.18
N ASP A 459 23.86 -18.65 23.82
CA ASP A 459 22.68 -17.93 24.26
C ASP A 459 21.97 -17.11 23.15
N ALA A 460 21.79 -17.75 21.98
CA ALA A 460 21.07 -17.14 20.88
C ALA A 460 19.55 -17.41 20.99
N CYS A 461 18.76 -16.59 20.31
CA CYS A 461 17.31 -16.68 20.26
C CYS A 461 16.84 -16.76 18.82
N LEU A 462 15.94 -17.71 18.52
CA LEU A 462 15.17 -17.76 17.29
C LEU A 462 13.74 -17.33 17.57
N THR A 463 13.22 -16.39 16.78
CA THR A 463 11.82 -15.97 16.81
C THR A 463 11.20 -16.26 15.44
N VAL A 464 10.02 -16.89 15.46
CA VAL A 464 9.23 -17.20 14.26
C VAL A 464 8.04 -16.25 14.21
N TYR A 465 7.81 -15.66 13.06
CA TYR A 465 6.70 -14.73 12.79
C TYR A 465 5.82 -15.30 11.69
N ASP A 466 4.52 -15.10 11.79
CA ASP A 466 3.61 -15.36 10.67
C ASP A 466 3.77 -14.30 9.56
N PHE A 467 2.99 -14.45 8.49
CA PHE A 467 3.01 -13.52 7.36
C PHE A 467 2.53 -12.11 7.71
N SER A 468 1.79 -11.94 8.83
CA SER A 468 1.32 -10.65 9.35
C SER A 468 2.34 -9.98 10.28
N GLY A 469 3.47 -10.66 10.55
CA GLY A 469 4.52 -10.17 11.43
C GLY A 469 4.28 -10.44 12.92
N PHE A 470 3.25 -11.22 13.30
CA PHE A 470 3.04 -11.63 14.68
C PHE A 470 4.00 -12.74 15.07
N GLN A 471 4.58 -12.61 16.26
CA GLN A 471 5.41 -13.66 16.83
C GLN A 471 4.53 -14.86 17.20
N VAL A 472 4.77 -16.00 16.54
CA VAL A 472 4.02 -17.24 16.75
C VAL A 472 4.81 -18.31 17.50
N LYS A 473 6.15 -18.21 17.53
CA LYS A 473 7.02 -19.11 18.29
C LYS A 473 8.33 -18.41 18.64
N GLN A 474 8.93 -18.80 19.78
CA GLN A 474 10.25 -18.35 20.17
C GLN A 474 11.02 -19.50 20.82
N GLN A 475 12.29 -19.64 20.47
CA GLN A 475 13.23 -20.57 21.07
C GLN A 475 14.41 -19.79 21.64
N LEU A 476 14.61 -19.88 22.93
CA LEU A 476 15.68 -19.20 23.69
C LEU A 476 16.85 -20.16 23.97
N ASN A 477 17.95 -19.58 24.42
CA ASN A 477 19.15 -20.31 24.91
C ASN A 477 19.74 -21.28 23.90
N ILE A 478 19.73 -20.92 22.61
CA ILE A 478 20.28 -21.73 21.54
C ILE A 478 21.81 -21.61 21.57
N SER A 479 22.48 -22.74 21.81
CA SER A 479 23.95 -22.81 21.87
C SER A 479 24.48 -23.93 20.98
N GLY A 480 25.73 -23.78 20.48
CA GLY A 480 26.39 -24.75 19.61
C GLY A 480 26.30 -24.38 18.12
N LYS A 481 26.41 -25.40 17.24
CA LYS A 481 26.44 -25.26 15.77
C LYS A 481 25.17 -25.69 15.06
N SER A 482 24.21 -26.22 15.79
CA SER A 482 22.90 -26.61 15.24
C SER A 482 21.87 -26.75 16.33
N PHE A 483 20.60 -26.61 15.99
CA PHE A 483 19.49 -27.00 16.84
C PHE A 483 18.33 -27.54 15.98
N LYS A 484 17.36 -28.16 16.62
CA LYS A 484 16.16 -28.69 15.99
C LYS A 484 14.98 -27.78 16.27
N LEU A 485 14.31 -27.37 15.22
CA LEU A 485 13.06 -26.58 15.31
C LEU A 485 11.88 -27.51 14.99
N GLU A 486 11.01 -27.71 15.94
CA GLU A 486 9.80 -28.49 15.79
C GLU A 486 8.64 -27.62 15.31
N ARG A 487 7.74 -28.20 14.52
CA ARG A 487 6.53 -27.53 14.02
C ARG A 487 5.59 -27.16 15.16
N ASP A 488 5.45 -28.04 16.16
CA ASP A 488 4.43 -27.97 17.19
C ASP A 488 3.02 -27.80 16.57
N ASN A 489 2.27 -26.80 17.05
CA ASN A 489 0.92 -26.51 16.57
C ASN A 489 0.87 -25.45 15.44
N LEU A 490 2.00 -25.14 14.79
CA LEU A 490 2.01 -24.17 13.71
C LEU A 490 1.28 -24.75 12.48
N PRO A 491 0.30 -24.05 11.90
CA PRO A 491 -0.35 -24.44 10.65
C PRO A 491 0.64 -24.56 9.49
N ALA A 492 0.28 -25.31 8.44
CA ALA A 492 1.01 -25.24 7.19
C ALA A 492 0.97 -23.82 6.64
N GLY A 493 2.12 -23.33 6.17
CA GLY A 493 2.21 -21.93 5.72
C GLY A 493 3.65 -21.45 5.60
N CYS A 494 3.76 -20.18 5.25
CA CYS A 494 5.02 -19.46 5.14
C CYS A 494 5.24 -18.60 6.38
N TYR A 495 6.41 -18.70 6.98
CA TYR A 495 6.81 -17.98 8.17
C TYR A 495 8.10 -17.22 7.92
N PHE A 496 8.31 -16.15 8.68
CA PHE A 496 9.58 -15.46 8.75
C PHE A 496 10.27 -15.78 10.07
N ILE A 497 11.59 -15.92 10.02
CA ILE A 497 12.38 -16.18 11.21
C ILE A 497 13.41 -15.08 11.40
N ARG A 498 13.68 -14.79 12.66
CA ARG A 498 14.75 -13.91 13.07
C ARG A 498 15.60 -14.60 14.14
N PHE A 499 16.89 -14.70 13.87
CA PHE A 499 17.89 -15.25 14.77
C PHE A 499 18.68 -14.10 15.39
N THR A 500 18.71 -14.04 16.72
CA THR A 500 19.35 -12.95 17.45
C THR A 500 20.32 -13.48 18.49
N GLN A 501 21.41 -12.73 18.77
CA GLN A 501 22.32 -13.00 19.87
C GLN A 501 22.71 -11.67 20.53
N LYS A 502 22.68 -11.62 21.86
CA LYS A 502 22.96 -10.40 22.65
C LYS A 502 22.18 -9.18 22.14
N GLY A 503 20.91 -9.37 21.78
CA GLY A 503 20.01 -8.32 21.27
C GLY A 503 20.27 -7.87 19.84
N LYS A 504 21.26 -8.42 19.14
CA LYS A 504 21.55 -8.10 17.73
C LYS A 504 20.99 -9.19 16.81
N THR A 505 20.32 -8.79 15.74
CA THR A 505 19.88 -9.70 14.69
C THR A 505 21.09 -10.19 13.90
N ILE A 506 21.21 -11.53 13.81
CA ILE A 506 22.29 -12.20 13.09
C ILE A 506 21.81 -12.60 11.70
N LEU A 507 20.55 -13.09 11.62
CA LEU A 507 19.94 -13.55 10.38
C LEU A 507 18.42 -13.34 10.42
N SER A 508 17.84 -13.08 9.25
CA SER A 508 16.42 -13.28 8.98
C SER A 508 16.29 -14.14 7.73
N ASP A 509 15.36 -15.10 7.73
CA ASP A 509 15.14 -16.01 6.61
C ASP A 509 13.67 -16.47 6.57
N LYS A 510 13.31 -17.23 5.55
CA LYS A 510 11.98 -17.78 5.32
C LYS A 510 11.94 -19.27 5.71
N LEU A 511 10.86 -19.64 6.38
CA LEU A 511 10.56 -21.00 6.78
C LEU A 511 9.22 -21.42 6.17
N VAL A 512 9.15 -22.63 5.60
CA VAL A 512 7.93 -23.15 4.99
C VAL A 512 7.53 -24.44 5.69
N ILE A 513 6.31 -24.48 6.22
CA ILE A 513 5.69 -25.64 6.85
C ILE A 513 4.66 -26.20 5.88
N ILE A 514 4.70 -27.50 5.65
CA ILE A 514 3.76 -28.25 4.82
C ILE A 514 3.04 -29.29 5.68
N ASP A 515 1.91 -29.80 5.21
CA ASP A 515 1.16 -30.89 5.86
C ASP A 515 1.84 -32.22 5.69
#